data_0b27005c6f58be972bf19920b3f9f26a
#
_entry.id   0b27005c6f58be972bf19920b3f9f26a
#
_cell.length_a   1.000
_cell.length_b   1.000
_cell.length_c   1.000
_cell.angle_alpha   90.00
_cell.angle_beta   90.00
_cell.angle_gamma   90.00
#
_symmetry.space_group_name_H-M   'P 1'
#
loop_
_entity.id
_entity.type
_entity.pdbx_description
1 polymer ?
#
loop_
_entity_poly.entity_id
_entity_poly.type
_entity_poly.pdbx_seq_one_letter_code
_entity_poly.pdbx_strand_id
1 'polypeptide(L)'
;PSGAQRLFALRDFELQDINNQVVAAAVSAWLVLDVEKRRPVRIGPFVERLKPLEGDHILPDTLSKLPGLAFRAPGKQFVVRHRDLDINQHVNNASFVEWLVESIPIGILNSSVLAELEINFLAEAFYEDHILAACHPQDSANTEFHHSLIRQQDGQELARARTVWRKTD
;
A
#
# COMPACT_ATOMS: atom_id res chain seq x y z
N PRO A 1 7.68 -4.74 16.24
CA PRO A 1 7.94 -3.33 15.91
C PRO A 1 9.43 -3.12 15.78
N SER A 2 9.85 -2.41 14.73
CA SER A 2 11.26 -2.12 14.43
C SER A 2 11.66 -0.69 14.85
N GLY A 3 10.70 0.14 15.27
CA GLY A 3 11.01 1.48 15.75
C GLY A 3 9.85 2.45 15.62
N ALA A 4 10.18 3.72 15.76
CA ALA A 4 9.28 4.84 15.56
C ALA A 4 9.97 5.94 14.76
N GLN A 5 9.30 6.46 13.75
CA GLN A 5 9.76 7.62 13.00
C GLN A 5 8.70 8.71 13.06
N ARG A 6 9.00 9.82 13.74
CA ARG A 6 8.04 10.91 13.99
C ARG A 6 6.77 10.42 14.69
N LEU A 7 5.65 10.31 13.93
CA LEU A 7 4.34 9.88 14.43
C LEU A 7 4.01 8.43 14.02
N PHE A 8 4.90 7.76 13.28
CA PHE A 8 4.67 6.42 12.76
C PHE A 8 5.35 5.35 13.61
N ALA A 9 4.62 4.27 13.91
CA ALA A 9 5.18 3.02 14.37
C ALA A 9 5.59 2.20 13.16
N LEU A 10 6.84 1.73 13.15
CA LEU A 10 7.37 0.91 12.08
C LEU A 10 7.28 -0.57 12.45
N ARG A 11 6.99 -1.41 11.46
CA ARG A 11 6.99 -2.85 11.59
C ARG A 11 7.61 -3.48 10.35
N ASP A 12 8.67 -4.24 10.57
CA ASP A 12 9.35 -5.01 9.54
C ASP A 12 8.79 -6.42 9.49
N PHE A 13 8.76 -6.98 8.28
CA PHE A 13 8.32 -8.35 8.01
C PHE A 13 9.32 -9.02 7.08
N GLU A 14 9.62 -10.26 7.36
CA GLU A 14 10.36 -11.15 6.48
C GLU A 14 9.56 -12.41 6.22
N LEU A 15 9.53 -12.83 4.97
CA LEU A 15 9.07 -14.13 4.56
C LEU A 15 10.29 -14.96 4.16
N GLN A 16 10.49 -16.10 4.80
CA GLN A 16 11.61 -17.00 4.55
C GLN A 16 11.11 -18.33 3.98
N ASP A 17 11.92 -18.93 3.11
CA ASP A 17 11.69 -20.27 2.60
C ASP A 17 12.10 -21.33 3.64
N ILE A 18 11.96 -22.62 3.28
CA ILE A 18 12.32 -23.76 4.16
C ILE A 18 13.82 -23.85 4.48
N ASN A 19 14.67 -23.12 3.72
CA ASN A 19 16.12 -23.05 3.93
C ASN A 19 16.53 -21.78 4.69
N ASN A 20 15.56 -21.03 5.26
CA ASN A 20 15.74 -19.73 5.91
C ASN A 20 16.29 -18.64 4.98
N GLN A 21 16.08 -18.77 3.67
CA GLN A 21 16.41 -17.69 2.74
C GLN A 21 15.24 -16.69 2.67
N VAL A 22 15.55 -15.42 2.78
CA VAL A 22 14.53 -14.36 2.66
C VAL A 22 14.04 -14.29 1.22
N VAL A 23 12.77 -14.59 1.02
CA VAL A 23 12.09 -14.56 -0.28
C VAL A 23 11.26 -13.30 -0.49
N ALA A 24 10.86 -12.65 0.61
CA ALA A 24 10.22 -11.33 0.57
C ALA A 24 10.48 -10.56 1.87
N ALA A 25 10.52 -9.24 1.76
CA ALA A 25 10.62 -8.34 2.91
C ALA A 25 9.64 -7.17 2.74
N ALA A 26 9.10 -6.68 3.85
CA ALA A 26 8.21 -5.52 3.84
C ALA A 26 8.39 -4.67 5.09
N VAL A 27 8.13 -3.37 4.95
CA VAL A 27 8.01 -2.43 6.06
C VAL A 27 6.63 -1.79 6.01
N SER A 28 5.97 -1.72 7.14
CA SER A 28 4.72 -0.96 7.27
C SER A 28 4.87 0.15 8.31
N ALA A 29 4.27 1.31 8.00
CA ALA A 29 4.22 2.47 8.87
C ALA A 29 2.78 2.70 9.34
N TRP A 30 2.57 2.74 10.65
CA TRP A 30 1.26 2.83 11.27
C TRP A 30 1.13 4.13 12.06
N LEU A 31 0.02 4.81 11.85
CA LEU A 31 -0.39 5.98 12.60
C LEU A 31 -1.34 5.56 13.72
N VAL A 32 -1.05 5.99 14.96
CA VAL A 32 -2.00 5.82 16.06
C VAL A 32 -2.83 7.09 16.16
N LEU A 33 -4.15 6.94 16.09
CA LEU A 33 -5.11 8.03 16.17
C LEU A 33 -5.83 8.02 17.51
N ASP A 34 -5.98 9.19 18.09
CA ASP A 34 -6.98 9.42 19.13
C ASP A 34 -8.37 9.40 18.49
N VAL A 35 -9.18 8.41 18.84
CA VAL A 35 -10.49 8.19 18.22
C VAL A 35 -11.46 9.35 18.47
N GLU A 36 -11.41 9.98 19.66
CA GLU A 36 -12.29 11.09 20.02
C GLU A 36 -11.87 12.39 19.31
N LYS A 37 -10.57 12.68 19.29
CA LYS A 37 -10.02 13.92 18.72
C LYS A 37 -9.70 13.82 17.24
N ARG A 38 -9.74 12.62 16.66
CA ARG A 38 -9.34 12.31 15.27
C ARG A 38 -7.98 12.90 14.89
N ARG A 39 -7.02 12.83 15.81
CA ARG A 39 -5.67 13.39 15.63
C ARG A 39 -4.61 12.33 15.90
N PRO A 40 -3.48 12.37 15.16
CA PRO A 40 -2.35 11.52 15.46
C PRO A 40 -1.83 11.77 16.88
N VAL A 41 -1.52 10.70 17.60
CA VAL A 41 -0.87 10.76 18.91
C VAL A 41 0.60 10.33 18.80
N ARG A 42 1.43 10.86 19.70
CA ARG A 42 2.83 10.45 19.79
C ARG A 42 2.90 9.01 20.27
N ILE A 43 3.60 8.17 19.50
CA ILE A 43 3.66 6.72 19.73
C ILE A 43 4.82 6.29 20.64
N GLY A 44 5.80 7.18 20.94
CA GLY A 44 6.96 6.85 21.77
C GLY A 44 6.63 5.97 22.98
N PRO A 45 5.68 6.38 23.87
CA PRO A 45 5.31 5.58 25.05
C PRO A 45 4.73 4.19 24.72
N PHE A 46 4.14 4.00 23.55
CA PHE A 46 3.60 2.71 23.10
C PHE A 46 4.72 1.81 22.55
N VAL A 47 5.62 2.37 21.74
CA VAL A 47 6.75 1.62 21.15
C VAL A 47 7.69 1.13 22.25
N GLU A 48 8.01 1.97 23.25
CA GLU A 48 8.84 1.59 24.40
C GLU A 48 8.28 0.36 25.14
N ARG A 49 6.95 0.25 25.27
CA ARG A 49 6.30 -0.92 25.88
C ARG A 49 6.38 -2.18 25.05
N LEU A 50 6.47 -2.05 23.72
CA LEU A 50 6.50 -3.17 22.79
C LEU A 50 7.88 -3.83 22.67
N LYS A 51 8.92 -3.24 23.28
CA LYS A 51 10.31 -3.71 23.22
C LYS A 51 10.69 -4.06 21.78
N PRO A 52 10.97 -3.06 20.92
CA PRO A 52 11.40 -3.30 19.55
C PRO A 52 12.56 -4.30 19.52
N LEU A 53 12.62 -5.15 18.50
CA LEU A 53 13.80 -5.97 18.27
C LEU A 53 14.95 -5.02 17.91
N GLU A 54 16.11 -5.26 18.50
CA GLU A 54 17.33 -4.56 18.15
C GLU A 54 17.79 -5.02 16.76
N GLY A 55 18.16 -4.08 15.90
CA GLY A 55 18.64 -4.36 14.54
C GLY A 55 18.34 -3.22 13.58
N ASP A 56 19.01 -3.24 12.45
CA ASP A 56 18.73 -2.33 11.34
C ASP A 56 17.40 -2.66 10.68
N HIS A 57 16.75 -1.67 10.09
CA HIS A 57 15.54 -1.88 9.28
C HIS A 57 15.87 -2.71 8.04
N ILE A 58 14.98 -3.65 7.71
CA ILE A 58 15.14 -4.56 6.57
C ILE A 58 15.16 -3.81 5.24
N LEU A 59 14.40 -2.72 5.14
CA LEU A 59 14.36 -1.86 3.98
C LEU A 59 14.82 -0.45 4.37
N PRO A 60 15.49 0.28 3.45
CA PRO A 60 15.88 1.67 3.70
C PRO A 60 14.65 2.54 3.94
N ASP A 61 14.87 3.71 4.48
CA ASP A 61 13.86 4.68 4.92
C ASP A 61 12.80 4.95 3.84
N THR A 62 11.61 4.39 4.01
CA THR A 62 10.57 4.30 2.98
C THR A 62 9.34 5.17 3.27
N LEU A 63 9.43 6.10 4.23
CA LEU A 63 8.31 6.97 4.58
C LEU A 63 8.13 8.18 3.63
N SER A 64 8.59 8.07 2.39
CA SER A 64 8.36 9.08 1.37
C SER A 64 6.89 9.05 0.91
N LYS A 65 6.34 10.23 0.66
CA LYS A 65 5.03 10.35 0.05
C LYS A 65 5.18 10.17 -1.46
N LEU A 66 4.54 9.14 -2.01
CA LEU A 66 4.50 8.93 -3.45
C LEU A 66 3.86 10.12 -4.17
N PRO A 67 4.35 10.49 -5.37
CA PRO A 67 3.73 11.54 -6.17
C PRO A 67 2.31 11.17 -6.58
N GLY A 68 1.42 12.14 -6.66
CA GLY A 68 0.10 11.94 -7.27
C GLY A 68 0.22 11.83 -8.78
N LEU A 69 -0.69 11.08 -9.41
CA LEU A 69 -0.79 11.07 -10.86
C LEU A 69 -1.31 12.42 -11.34
N ALA A 70 -0.56 13.09 -12.24
CA ALA A 70 -0.92 14.39 -12.80
C ALA A 70 -2.16 14.33 -13.72
N PHE A 71 -2.53 13.14 -14.20
CA PHE A 71 -3.64 12.90 -15.12
C PHE A 71 -4.58 11.86 -14.59
N ARG A 72 -5.89 12.03 -14.85
CA ARG A 72 -6.87 10.95 -14.72
C ARG A 72 -6.66 9.98 -15.88
N ALA A 73 -5.76 9.03 -15.71
CA ALA A 73 -5.58 7.96 -16.68
C ALA A 73 -6.87 7.11 -16.76
N PRO A 74 -7.18 6.55 -17.93
CA PRO A 74 -8.22 5.53 -18.01
C PRO A 74 -7.86 4.38 -17.04
N GLY A 75 -8.87 3.84 -16.36
CA GLY A 75 -8.65 2.84 -15.34
C GLY A 75 -9.77 1.82 -15.27
N LYS A 76 -9.60 0.79 -14.47
CA LYS A 76 -10.64 -0.19 -14.15
C LYS A 76 -11.56 0.34 -13.05
N GLN A 77 -12.84 0.02 -13.16
CA GLN A 77 -13.84 0.41 -12.18
C GLN A 77 -14.21 -0.78 -11.30
N PHE A 78 -14.35 -0.52 -10.00
CA PHE A 78 -14.76 -1.48 -9.00
C PHE A 78 -15.87 -0.87 -8.15
N VAL A 79 -16.73 -1.74 -7.61
CA VAL A 79 -17.70 -1.37 -6.57
C VAL A 79 -17.32 -2.13 -5.32
N VAL A 80 -17.20 -1.43 -4.21
CA VAL A 80 -16.88 -2.04 -2.91
C VAL A 80 -17.99 -3.01 -2.50
N ARG A 81 -17.63 -4.28 -2.30
CA ARG A 81 -18.53 -5.35 -1.87
C ARG A 81 -18.33 -5.65 -0.40
N HIS A 82 -19.30 -6.33 0.22
CA HIS A 82 -19.21 -6.74 1.62
C HIS A 82 -17.94 -7.55 1.94
N ARG A 83 -17.48 -8.41 1.03
CA ARG A 83 -16.25 -9.20 1.20
C ARG A 83 -14.97 -8.38 1.20
N ASP A 84 -15.03 -7.16 0.69
CA ASP A 84 -13.88 -6.26 0.59
C ASP A 84 -13.67 -5.48 1.91
N LEU A 85 -14.61 -5.62 2.88
CA LEU A 85 -14.58 -4.91 4.17
C LEU A 85 -13.84 -5.70 5.25
N ASP A 86 -13.23 -4.96 6.16
CA ASP A 86 -12.68 -5.47 7.41
C ASP A 86 -13.73 -5.44 8.55
N ILE A 87 -13.31 -5.82 9.76
CA ILE A 87 -14.18 -5.83 10.95
C ILE A 87 -14.66 -4.43 11.37
N ASN A 88 -13.98 -3.36 10.92
CA ASN A 88 -14.35 -1.98 11.18
C ASN A 88 -15.30 -1.42 10.11
N GLN A 89 -15.76 -2.24 9.18
CA GLN A 89 -16.61 -1.86 8.03
C GLN A 89 -15.92 -0.91 7.05
N HIS A 90 -14.58 -0.86 7.06
CA HIS A 90 -13.78 -0.16 6.07
C HIS A 90 -13.22 -1.16 5.07
N VAL A 91 -12.89 -0.69 3.87
CA VAL A 91 -12.22 -1.53 2.89
C VAL A 91 -10.88 -2.01 3.42
N ASN A 92 -10.66 -3.32 3.37
CA ASN A 92 -9.41 -3.94 3.77
C ASN A 92 -8.27 -3.48 2.84
N ASN A 93 -7.11 -3.23 3.41
CA ASN A 93 -5.90 -2.85 2.66
C ASN A 93 -5.54 -3.86 1.56
N ALA A 94 -5.84 -5.14 1.73
CA ALA A 94 -5.63 -6.17 0.69
C ALA A 94 -6.48 -5.91 -0.56
N SER A 95 -7.74 -5.47 -0.41
CA SER A 95 -8.61 -5.14 -1.54
C SER A 95 -8.07 -3.95 -2.34
N PHE A 96 -7.47 -2.96 -1.68
CA PHE A 96 -6.78 -1.87 -2.38
C PHE A 96 -5.65 -2.42 -3.25
N VAL A 97 -4.83 -3.34 -2.71
CA VAL A 97 -3.73 -3.97 -3.46
C VAL A 97 -4.26 -4.78 -4.65
N GLU A 98 -5.34 -5.57 -4.46
CA GLU A 98 -5.98 -6.31 -5.55
C GLU A 98 -6.41 -5.38 -6.70
N TRP A 99 -7.08 -4.27 -6.39
CA TRP A 99 -7.53 -3.32 -7.42
C TRP A 99 -6.38 -2.62 -8.13
N LEU A 100 -5.28 -2.32 -7.41
CA LEU A 100 -4.06 -1.78 -8.02
C LEU A 100 -3.44 -2.77 -9.00
N VAL A 101 -3.28 -4.02 -8.60
CA VAL A 101 -2.75 -5.09 -9.46
C VAL A 101 -3.66 -5.31 -10.66
N GLU A 102 -4.97 -5.37 -10.45
CA GLU A 102 -5.95 -5.52 -11.54
C GLU A 102 -5.91 -4.35 -12.55
N SER A 103 -5.43 -3.16 -12.16
CA SER A 103 -5.30 -2.04 -13.09
C SER A 103 -4.18 -2.19 -14.11
N ILE A 104 -3.23 -3.10 -13.87
CA ILE A 104 -2.09 -3.38 -14.76
C ILE A 104 -2.57 -4.03 -16.07
N PRO A 105 -1.94 -3.67 -17.22
CA PRO A 105 -2.25 -4.31 -18.50
C PRO A 105 -2.04 -5.83 -18.46
N ILE A 106 -2.99 -6.59 -19.00
CA ILE A 106 -2.99 -8.05 -18.96
C ILE A 106 -1.73 -8.68 -19.56
N GLY A 107 -1.11 -8.02 -20.54
CA GLY A 107 0.15 -8.49 -21.14
C GLY A 107 1.30 -8.51 -20.13
N ILE A 108 1.35 -7.55 -19.20
CA ILE A 108 2.34 -7.51 -18.12
C ILE A 108 2.01 -8.58 -17.07
N LEU A 109 0.75 -8.68 -16.64
CA LEU A 109 0.32 -9.69 -15.67
C LEU A 109 0.65 -11.13 -16.14
N ASN A 110 0.55 -11.39 -17.43
CA ASN A 110 0.79 -12.73 -18.00
C ASN A 110 2.29 -13.06 -18.22
N SER A 111 3.17 -12.05 -18.23
CA SER A 111 4.59 -12.23 -18.60
C SER A 111 5.56 -11.76 -17.52
N SER A 112 5.05 -11.32 -16.38
CA SER A 112 5.89 -10.73 -15.34
C SER A 112 5.33 -11.04 -13.96
N VAL A 113 6.19 -10.99 -12.96
CA VAL A 113 5.83 -11.09 -11.55
C VAL A 113 6.00 -9.74 -10.87
N LEU A 114 5.14 -9.44 -9.91
CA LEU A 114 5.28 -8.27 -9.06
C LEU A 114 6.51 -8.44 -8.17
N ALA A 115 7.50 -7.56 -8.36
CA ALA A 115 8.76 -7.59 -7.62
C ALA A 115 8.78 -6.61 -6.45
N GLU A 116 8.19 -5.41 -6.64
CA GLU A 116 8.12 -4.39 -5.60
C GLU A 116 6.74 -3.74 -5.59
N LEU A 117 6.24 -3.46 -4.39
CA LEU A 117 5.03 -2.68 -4.15
C LEU A 117 5.31 -1.67 -3.03
N GLU A 118 5.07 -0.40 -3.31
CA GLU A 118 4.98 0.66 -2.32
C GLU A 118 3.57 1.28 -2.40
N ILE A 119 2.91 1.48 -1.25
CA ILE A 119 1.56 2.04 -1.19
C ILE A 119 1.42 3.04 -0.05
N ASN A 120 0.80 4.17 -0.35
CA ASN A 120 0.36 5.15 0.64
C ASN A 120 -1.18 5.12 0.71
N PHE A 121 -1.73 4.71 1.83
CA PHE A 121 -3.16 4.82 2.13
C PHE A 121 -3.47 6.24 2.59
N LEU A 122 -4.39 6.93 1.91
CA LEU A 122 -4.68 8.35 2.10
C LEU A 122 -6.06 8.60 2.72
N ALA A 123 -7.04 7.75 2.40
CA ALA A 123 -8.41 7.85 2.90
C ALA A 123 -9.07 6.47 2.93
N GLU A 124 -10.12 6.37 3.73
CA GLU A 124 -10.96 5.17 3.87
C GLU A 124 -11.96 5.07 2.72
N ALA A 125 -12.37 3.83 2.41
CA ALA A 125 -13.47 3.53 1.51
C ALA A 125 -14.48 2.62 2.21
N PHE A 126 -15.73 2.69 1.78
CA PHE A 126 -16.88 2.06 2.42
C PHE A 126 -17.68 1.22 1.45
N TYR A 127 -18.62 0.45 1.98
CA TYR A 127 -19.53 -0.37 1.20
C TYR A 127 -20.25 0.46 0.12
N GLU A 128 -20.35 -0.10 -1.10
CA GLU A 128 -20.95 0.55 -2.28
C GLU A 128 -20.21 1.78 -2.84
N ASP A 129 -19.03 2.14 -2.31
CA ASP A 129 -18.20 3.13 -2.98
C ASP A 129 -17.79 2.64 -4.39
N HIS A 130 -17.81 3.56 -5.35
CA HIS A 130 -17.33 3.32 -6.71
C HIS A 130 -15.89 3.78 -6.83
N ILE A 131 -15.00 2.85 -7.14
CA ILE A 131 -13.56 3.05 -7.17
C ILE A 131 -13.05 3.02 -8.61
N LEU A 132 -12.27 4.02 -8.99
CA LEU A 132 -11.47 4.03 -10.20
C LEU A 132 -10.03 3.69 -9.85
N ALA A 133 -9.53 2.56 -10.35
CA ALA A 133 -8.13 2.16 -10.25
C ALA A 133 -7.41 2.50 -11.56
N ALA A 134 -6.56 3.51 -11.52
CA ALA A 134 -5.77 3.96 -12.65
C ALA A 134 -4.30 3.62 -12.46
N CYS A 135 -3.60 3.26 -13.55
CA CYS A 135 -2.16 3.09 -13.57
C CYS A 135 -1.53 3.82 -14.74
N HIS A 136 -0.29 4.24 -14.57
CA HIS A 136 0.48 4.91 -15.59
C HIS A 136 1.92 4.37 -15.61
N PRO A 137 2.42 3.88 -16.77
CA PRO A 137 3.81 3.44 -16.88
C PRO A 137 4.76 4.61 -16.67
N GLN A 138 5.86 4.36 -15.98
CA GLN A 138 6.89 5.37 -15.69
C GLN A 138 8.10 5.22 -16.60
N ASP A 139 8.26 4.06 -17.22
CA ASP A 139 9.36 3.75 -18.14
C ASP A 139 8.85 3.22 -19.49
N SER A 140 9.69 3.28 -20.51
CA SER A 140 9.37 2.77 -21.85
C SER A 140 9.30 1.24 -21.93
N ALA A 141 9.88 0.54 -20.96
CA ALA A 141 9.85 -0.91 -20.86
C ALA A 141 8.57 -1.44 -20.20
N ASN A 142 7.75 -0.56 -19.65
CA ASN A 142 6.55 -0.89 -18.85
C ASN A 142 6.88 -1.86 -17.69
N THR A 143 7.98 -1.59 -16.99
CA THR A 143 8.38 -2.36 -15.81
C THR A 143 8.05 -1.67 -14.51
N GLU A 144 7.82 -0.36 -14.53
CA GLU A 144 7.41 0.43 -13.38
C GLU A 144 6.10 1.17 -13.68
N PHE A 145 5.17 1.13 -12.71
CA PHE A 145 3.88 1.82 -12.79
C PHE A 145 3.62 2.63 -11.53
N HIS A 146 3.08 3.83 -11.72
CA HIS A 146 2.44 4.58 -10.66
C HIS A 146 0.91 4.41 -10.74
N HIS A 147 0.28 4.35 -9.58
CA HIS A 147 -1.15 4.07 -9.45
C HIS A 147 -1.86 5.13 -8.61
N SER A 148 -3.14 5.29 -8.88
CA SER A 148 -4.07 6.03 -8.03
C SER A 148 -5.39 5.28 -7.93
N LEU A 149 -5.91 5.14 -6.70
CA LEU A 149 -7.27 4.71 -6.43
C LEU A 149 -8.10 5.93 -6.05
N ILE A 150 -9.18 6.16 -6.77
CA ILE A 150 -10.02 7.35 -6.63
C ILE A 150 -11.46 6.90 -6.37
N ARG A 151 -12.10 7.45 -5.33
CA ARG A 151 -13.54 7.32 -5.14
C ARG A 151 -14.24 8.25 -6.13
N GLN A 152 -15.12 7.69 -6.98
CA GLN A 152 -15.71 8.42 -8.09
C GLN A 152 -16.76 9.42 -7.65
N GLN A 153 -17.45 9.17 -6.51
CA GLN A 153 -18.54 10.00 -6.02
C GLN A 153 -18.09 11.43 -5.68
N ASP A 154 -16.88 11.60 -5.16
CA ASP A 154 -16.35 12.89 -4.68
C ASP A 154 -14.97 13.23 -5.25
N GLY A 155 -14.37 12.32 -6.01
CA GLY A 155 -13.02 12.48 -6.56
C GLY A 155 -11.90 12.35 -5.52
N GLN A 156 -12.21 11.84 -4.30
CA GLN A 156 -11.22 11.62 -3.25
C GLN A 156 -10.21 10.57 -3.66
N GLU A 157 -8.93 10.92 -3.60
CA GLU A 157 -7.85 9.95 -3.75
C GLU A 157 -7.72 9.11 -2.48
N LEU A 158 -7.87 7.80 -2.61
CA LEU A 158 -7.89 6.84 -1.50
C LEU A 158 -6.51 6.22 -1.25
N ALA A 159 -5.76 5.97 -2.33
CA ALA A 159 -4.42 5.43 -2.24
C ALA A 159 -3.58 5.82 -3.46
N ARG A 160 -2.26 5.85 -3.25
CA ARG A 160 -1.24 5.93 -4.29
C ARG A 160 -0.33 4.73 -4.16
N ALA A 161 0.15 4.22 -5.29
CA ALA A 161 1.12 3.15 -5.25
C ALA A 161 2.15 3.27 -6.37
N ARG A 162 3.27 2.58 -6.14
CA ARG A 162 4.30 2.29 -7.13
C ARG A 162 4.47 0.79 -7.17
N THR A 163 4.50 0.20 -8.37
CA THR A 163 4.79 -1.22 -8.58
C THR A 163 5.93 -1.40 -9.55
N VAL A 164 6.78 -2.40 -9.30
CA VAL A 164 7.85 -2.83 -10.21
C VAL A 164 7.60 -4.28 -10.60
N TRP A 165 7.69 -4.55 -11.89
CA TRP A 165 7.42 -5.86 -12.48
C TRP A 165 8.67 -6.42 -13.14
N ARG A 166 8.95 -7.69 -12.90
CA ARG A 166 10.08 -8.41 -13.52
C ARG A 166 9.54 -9.51 -14.41
N LYS A 167 10.08 -9.58 -15.64
CA LYS A 167 9.71 -10.66 -16.57
C LYS A 167 10.01 -12.01 -15.93
N THR A 168 9.11 -12.95 -16.13
CA THR A 168 9.37 -14.37 -15.89
C THR A 168 10.16 -14.92 -17.04
N ASP A 169 11.25 -15.63 -16.73
CA ASP A 169 12.05 -16.38 -17.73
C ASP A 169 11.22 -17.51 -18.37
#